data_cb56ee4af0d7cfeef7db443342b01da6
#
_entry.id   cb56ee4af0d7cfeef7db443342b01da6
#
_cell.length_a   1.000
_cell.length_b   1.000
_cell.length_c   1.000
_cell.angle_alpha   90.00
_cell.angle_beta   90.00
_cell.angle_gamma   90.00
#
_symmetry.space_group_name_H-M   'P 1'
#
loop_
_entity.id
_entity.type
_entity.pdbx_description
1 polymer ?
#
loop_
_entity_poly.entity_id
_entity_poly.type
_entity_poly.pdbx_seq_one_letter_code
_entity_poly.pdbx_strand_id
1 'polypeptide(L)'
;MWRTTDDIDDSYGRMIAIGFSQAGLAKYAGPGHWNDPDMLEIGNGKMTQNEYKTHMSLWVLLAAPLLAGNDLTKMTEADKNILMNKEAIAIDQDSLGRQGDRLYQSGDLDVWTKPLSGGRVAVGLFNRSWSMRDVSVDLKEIGFKNGATVRDVWKQTDLGRRSGVVTSRIPTHGVTLLVVSQ
;
A
#
# COMPACT_ATOMS: atom_id res chain seq x y z
N MET A 1 8.59 -7.90 -16.43
CA MET A 1 8.84 -6.80 -15.49
C MET A 1 10.13 -6.09 -15.85
N TRP A 2 10.29 -4.83 -15.44
CA TRP A 2 11.52 -4.04 -15.57
C TRP A 2 11.69 -3.11 -14.39
N ARG A 3 12.94 -2.90 -13.98
CA ARG A 3 13.30 -1.98 -12.91
C ARG A 3 12.96 -0.54 -13.31
N THR A 4 12.31 0.17 -12.41
CA THR A 4 11.91 1.59 -12.58
C THR A 4 12.70 2.53 -11.70
N THR A 5 13.56 2.00 -10.83
CA THR A 5 14.33 2.73 -9.82
C THR A 5 15.74 2.17 -9.69
N ASP A 6 16.63 2.94 -9.05
CA ASP A 6 17.89 2.44 -8.51
C ASP A 6 17.64 1.48 -7.34
N ASP A 7 18.72 0.84 -6.85
CA ASP A 7 18.65 -0.15 -5.78
C ASP A 7 18.05 0.40 -4.49
N ILE A 8 17.19 -0.41 -3.87
CA ILE A 8 16.64 -0.16 -2.54
C ILE A 8 17.65 -0.55 -1.46
N ASP A 9 17.48 -0.01 -0.28
CA ASP A 9 18.13 -0.47 0.96
C ASP A 9 17.14 -0.49 2.11
N ASP A 10 17.50 -1.15 3.22
CA ASP A 10 16.69 -1.21 4.44
C ASP A 10 16.73 0.12 5.21
N SER A 11 16.24 1.19 4.56
CA SER A 11 16.02 2.47 5.21
C SER A 11 14.70 3.09 4.78
N TYR A 12 14.00 3.72 5.73
CA TYR A 12 12.74 4.37 5.44
C TYR A 12 12.87 5.45 4.35
N GLY A 13 13.93 6.27 4.43
CA GLY A 13 14.17 7.33 3.44
C GLY A 13 14.31 6.79 2.01
N ARG A 14 15.07 5.70 1.83
CA ARG A 14 15.23 5.08 0.51
C ARG A 14 13.94 4.42 0.03
N MET A 15 13.28 3.68 0.91
CA MET A 15 12.02 3.02 0.59
C MET A 15 10.95 4.02 0.13
N ILE A 16 10.74 5.15 0.83
CA ILE A 16 9.76 6.16 0.41
C ILE A 16 10.17 6.87 -0.88
N ALA A 17 11.47 7.16 -1.07
CA ALA A 17 11.96 7.78 -2.29
C ALA A 17 11.68 6.90 -3.51
N ILE A 18 11.94 5.61 -3.41
CA ILE A 18 11.68 4.61 -4.45
C ILE A 18 10.18 4.39 -4.67
N GLY A 19 9.44 4.04 -3.62
CA GLY A 19 8.05 3.63 -3.75
C GLY A 19 7.13 4.76 -4.19
N PHE A 20 7.25 5.95 -3.58
CA PHE A 20 6.39 7.08 -3.95
C PHE A 20 6.77 7.74 -5.28
N SER A 21 7.97 7.48 -5.83
CA SER A 21 8.35 7.91 -7.18
C SER A 21 7.58 7.18 -8.29
N GLN A 22 6.90 6.06 -7.96
CA GLN A 22 6.09 5.30 -8.90
C GLN A 22 4.78 5.99 -9.29
N ALA A 23 4.45 7.14 -8.69
CA ALA A 23 3.27 7.91 -9.05
C ALA A 23 3.28 8.30 -10.54
N GLY A 24 2.16 8.08 -11.24
CA GLY A 24 2.01 8.32 -12.67
C GLY A 24 2.57 7.23 -13.59
N LEU A 25 3.15 6.15 -13.03
CA LEU A 25 3.68 5.04 -13.83
C LEU A 25 2.67 3.93 -14.09
N ALA A 26 1.48 3.97 -13.49
CA ALA A 26 0.46 2.94 -13.64
C ALA A 26 0.10 2.66 -15.12
N LYS A 27 0.18 3.67 -15.98
CA LYS A 27 -0.08 3.55 -17.42
C LYS A 27 0.90 2.67 -18.18
N TYR A 28 2.05 2.34 -17.58
CA TYR A 28 3.08 1.49 -18.17
C TYR A 28 3.07 0.06 -17.62
N ALA A 29 2.15 -0.25 -16.68
CA ALA A 29 2.04 -1.56 -16.07
C ALA A 29 0.73 -2.26 -16.45
N GLY A 30 0.78 -3.58 -16.54
CA GLY A 30 -0.37 -4.43 -16.84
C GLY A 30 0.03 -5.89 -17.00
N PRO A 31 -0.92 -6.77 -17.32
CA PRO A 31 -0.63 -8.18 -17.52
C PRO A 31 0.52 -8.41 -18.51
N GLY A 32 1.55 -9.14 -18.07
CA GLY A 32 2.75 -9.42 -18.84
C GLY A 32 3.86 -8.35 -18.79
N HIS A 33 3.59 -7.17 -18.22
CA HIS A 33 4.57 -6.07 -18.12
C HIS A 33 4.35 -5.25 -16.85
N TRP A 34 5.21 -5.45 -15.84
CA TRP A 34 5.08 -4.86 -14.52
C TRP A 34 6.25 -3.92 -14.23
N ASN A 35 5.94 -2.77 -13.60
CA ASN A 35 6.93 -1.89 -13.02
C ASN A 35 7.53 -2.57 -11.78
N ASP A 36 8.84 -2.48 -11.63
CA ASP A 36 9.58 -3.10 -10.55
C ASP A 36 10.34 -2.02 -9.76
N PRO A 37 9.82 -1.61 -8.59
CA PRO A 37 10.48 -0.63 -7.73
C PRO A 37 11.55 -1.27 -6.83
N ASP A 38 11.98 -2.49 -7.11
CA ASP A 38 12.88 -3.33 -6.33
C ASP A 38 12.19 -4.21 -5.26
N MET A 39 12.98 -5.03 -4.60
CA MET A 39 12.52 -6.05 -3.66
C MET A 39 11.99 -5.47 -2.35
N LEU A 40 11.45 -6.34 -1.50
CA LEU A 40 10.97 -6.01 -0.16
C LEU A 40 12.11 -6.13 0.85
N GLU A 41 12.34 -5.07 1.62
CA GLU A 41 13.35 -5.01 2.70
C GLU A 41 12.78 -5.41 4.08
N ILE A 42 11.57 -5.98 4.12
CA ILE A 42 10.85 -6.30 5.35
C ILE A 42 11.59 -7.38 6.14
N GLY A 43 11.95 -7.08 7.38
CA GLY A 43 12.66 -8.00 8.26
C GLY A 43 14.19 -7.90 8.25
N ASN A 44 14.77 -6.93 7.52
CA ASN A 44 16.21 -6.64 7.55
C ASN A 44 16.66 -5.88 8.82
N GLY A 45 15.72 -5.29 9.58
CA GLY A 45 15.92 -4.86 10.97
C GLY A 45 16.24 -3.39 11.17
N LYS A 46 16.35 -2.56 10.12
CA LYS A 46 16.61 -1.12 10.28
C LYS A 46 15.35 -0.25 10.25
N MET A 47 14.25 -0.75 9.71
CA MET A 47 12.96 -0.07 9.72
C MET A 47 12.06 -0.59 10.84
N THR A 48 11.15 0.27 11.30
CA THR A 48 10.11 -0.10 12.28
C THR A 48 9.00 -0.93 11.63
N GLN A 49 8.18 -1.60 12.46
CA GLN A 49 7.02 -2.35 11.97
C GLN A 49 6.00 -1.49 11.22
N ASN A 50 5.86 -0.21 11.57
CA ASN A 50 5.01 0.73 10.83
C ASN A 50 5.58 1.00 9.43
N GLU A 51 6.88 1.19 9.34
CA GLU A 51 7.58 1.42 8.07
C GLU A 51 7.54 0.18 7.17
N TYR A 52 7.70 -1.02 7.74
CA TYR A 52 7.53 -2.27 6.99
C TYR A 52 6.09 -2.47 6.49
N LYS A 53 5.06 -2.11 7.28
CA LYS A 53 3.68 -2.11 6.79
C LYS A 53 3.46 -1.09 5.69
N THR A 54 4.06 0.09 5.79
CA THR A 54 4.04 1.12 4.75
C THR A 54 4.67 0.61 3.47
N HIS A 55 5.83 -0.04 3.57
CA HIS A 55 6.52 -0.68 2.45
C HIS A 55 5.62 -1.72 1.76
N MET A 56 5.14 -2.72 2.49
CA MET A 56 4.25 -3.75 1.93
C MET A 56 2.98 -3.15 1.32
N SER A 57 2.35 -2.19 1.99
CA SER A 57 1.12 -1.55 1.49
C SER A 57 1.32 -0.85 0.17
N LEU A 58 2.45 -0.15 0.01
CA LEU A 58 2.74 0.54 -1.23
C LEU A 58 3.06 -0.45 -2.35
N TRP A 59 3.87 -1.49 -2.11
CA TRP A 59 4.20 -2.51 -3.10
C TRP A 59 2.95 -3.26 -3.59
N VAL A 60 2.04 -3.66 -2.72
CA VAL A 60 0.81 -4.34 -3.16
C VAL A 60 -0.14 -3.41 -3.93
N LEU A 61 -0.18 -2.12 -3.62
CA LEU A 61 -0.92 -1.14 -4.41
C LEU A 61 -0.28 -0.95 -5.79
N LEU A 62 1.03 -0.97 -5.87
CA LEU A 62 1.78 -0.86 -7.12
C LEU A 62 1.69 -2.12 -8.00
N ALA A 63 1.14 -3.24 -7.51
CA ALA A 63 1.24 -4.55 -8.16
C ALA A 63 2.71 -4.88 -8.50
N ALA A 64 3.61 -4.53 -7.59
CA ALA A 64 5.05 -4.74 -7.73
C ALA A 64 5.41 -6.20 -7.48
N PRO A 65 6.50 -6.70 -8.07
CA PRO A 65 7.01 -8.03 -7.73
C PRO A 65 7.31 -8.12 -6.22
N LEU A 66 6.63 -9.02 -5.50
CA LEU A 66 6.83 -9.21 -4.06
C LEU A 66 8.02 -10.15 -3.81
N LEU A 67 9.22 -9.68 -4.09
CA LEU A 67 10.47 -10.42 -3.90
C LEU A 67 11.05 -10.12 -2.52
N ALA A 68 11.12 -11.14 -1.66
CA ALA A 68 11.70 -10.99 -0.32
C ALA A 68 13.22 -10.78 -0.40
N GLY A 69 13.71 -9.64 0.07
CA GLY A 69 15.13 -9.26 0.11
C GLY A 69 15.80 -9.51 1.47
N ASN A 70 15.12 -10.17 2.40
CA ASN A 70 15.59 -10.45 3.74
C ASN A 70 16.08 -11.89 3.94
N ASP A 71 16.80 -12.14 5.03
CA ASP A 71 17.15 -13.49 5.47
C ASP A 71 15.92 -14.19 6.08
N LEU A 72 15.28 -15.05 5.29
CA LEU A 72 14.07 -15.77 5.69
C LEU A 72 14.27 -16.65 6.93
N THR A 73 15.52 -17.01 7.26
CA THR A 73 15.82 -17.85 8.44
C THR A 73 15.84 -17.05 9.74
N LYS A 74 15.88 -15.71 9.65
CA LYS A 74 15.98 -14.78 10.78
C LYS A 74 14.74 -13.91 10.97
N MET A 75 13.69 -14.13 10.20
CA MET A 75 12.45 -13.36 10.33
C MET A 75 11.82 -13.49 11.70
N THR A 76 11.38 -12.37 12.25
CA THR A 76 10.50 -12.38 13.42
C THR A 76 9.06 -12.76 13.02
N GLU A 77 8.24 -13.22 13.97
CA GLU A 77 6.82 -13.45 13.70
C GLU A 77 6.09 -12.17 13.24
N ALA A 78 6.51 -11.00 13.68
CA ALA A 78 5.95 -9.72 13.23
C ALA A 78 6.25 -9.48 11.74
N ASP A 79 7.46 -9.72 11.28
CA ASP A 79 7.86 -9.56 9.87
C ASP A 79 7.12 -10.58 8.99
N LYS A 80 7.06 -11.83 9.45
CA LYS A 80 6.32 -12.90 8.79
C LYS A 80 4.84 -12.56 8.63
N ASN A 81 4.20 -11.99 9.67
CA ASN A 81 2.81 -11.57 9.62
C ASN A 81 2.57 -10.45 8.59
N ILE A 82 3.56 -9.61 8.31
CA ILE A 82 3.48 -8.62 7.24
C ILE A 82 3.61 -9.30 5.87
N LEU A 83 4.68 -10.06 5.66
CA LEU A 83 4.98 -10.71 4.38
C LEU A 83 3.93 -11.75 3.96
N MET A 84 3.31 -12.43 4.93
CA MET A 84 2.32 -13.49 4.68
C MET A 84 0.86 -13.01 4.87
N ASN A 85 0.60 -11.72 4.95
CA ASN A 85 -0.76 -11.21 5.06
C ASN A 85 -1.53 -11.51 3.76
N LYS A 86 -2.45 -12.47 3.84
CA LYS A 86 -3.20 -12.96 2.69
C LYS A 86 -4.07 -11.87 2.03
N GLU A 87 -4.60 -10.94 2.82
CA GLU A 87 -5.43 -9.84 2.29
C GLU A 87 -4.57 -8.82 1.53
N ALA A 88 -3.39 -8.49 2.03
CA ALA A 88 -2.43 -7.64 1.33
C ALA A 88 -1.94 -8.29 0.03
N ILE A 89 -1.55 -9.58 0.08
CA ILE A 89 -1.15 -10.34 -1.11
C ILE A 89 -2.28 -10.41 -2.13
N ALA A 90 -3.54 -10.57 -1.69
CA ALA A 90 -4.70 -10.59 -2.59
C ALA A 90 -4.95 -9.26 -3.30
N ILE A 91 -4.55 -8.13 -2.70
CA ILE A 91 -4.55 -6.82 -3.38
C ILE A 91 -3.51 -6.81 -4.51
N ASP A 92 -2.31 -7.30 -4.24
CA ASP A 92 -1.24 -7.38 -5.23
C ASP A 92 -1.64 -8.27 -6.41
N GLN A 93 -2.11 -9.47 -6.11
CA GLN A 93 -2.43 -10.54 -7.06
C GLN A 93 -3.84 -10.42 -7.66
N ASP A 94 -4.52 -9.29 -7.52
CA ASP A 94 -5.89 -9.12 -8.03
C ASP A 94 -5.95 -9.31 -9.55
N SER A 95 -6.92 -10.12 -9.99
CA SER A 95 -7.07 -10.57 -11.38
C SER A 95 -7.36 -9.45 -12.40
N LEU A 96 -7.74 -8.24 -11.93
CA LEU A 96 -7.86 -7.08 -12.82
C LEU A 96 -6.50 -6.67 -13.40
N GLY A 97 -5.40 -7.03 -12.74
CA GLY A 97 -4.04 -6.81 -13.21
C GLY A 97 -3.68 -5.34 -13.41
N ARG A 98 -4.15 -4.46 -12.53
CA ARG A 98 -3.87 -3.03 -12.62
C ARG A 98 -2.99 -2.55 -11.48
N GLN A 99 -1.98 -1.79 -11.81
CA GLN A 99 -1.21 -1.01 -10.84
C GLN A 99 -2.08 0.13 -10.30
N GLY A 100 -1.97 0.41 -9.00
CA GLY A 100 -2.53 1.60 -8.38
C GLY A 100 -1.71 2.85 -8.67
N ASP A 101 -2.30 4.00 -8.36
CA ASP A 101 -1.65 5.29 -8.50
C ASP A 101 -2.02 6.22 -7.36
N ARG A 102 -1.27 7.33 -7.24
CA ARG A 102 -1.55 8.38 -6.27
C ARG A 102 -2.85 9.09 -6.64
N LEU A 103 -3.81 9.11 -5.72
CA LEU A 103 -5.01 9.90 -5.86
C LEU A 103 -4.71 11.37 -5.57
N TYR A 104 -4.07 11.65 -4.42
CA TYR A 104 -3.57 12.99 -4.09
C TYR A 104 -2.43 12.94 -3.06
N GLN A 105 -1.74 14.07 -2.92
CA GLN A 105 -0.72 14.32 -1.91
C GLN A 105 -0.92 15.70 -1.29
N SER A 106 -0.73 15.80 0.02
CA SER A 106 -0.71 17.07 0.76
C SER A 106 0.45 17.04 1.77
N GLY A 107 1.55 17.69 1.41
CA GLY A 107 2.80 17.60 2.18
C GLY A 107 3.29 16.16 2.29
N ASP A 108 3.38 15.67 3.52
CA ASP A 108 3.80 14.30 3.82
C ASP A 108 2.64 13.28 3.90
N LEU A 109 1.44 13.67 3.52
CA LEU A 109 0.28 12.80 3.51
C LEU A 109 -0.05 12.41 2.07
N ASP A 110 -0.19 11.12 1.82
CA ASP A 110 -0.53 10.58 0.50
C ASP A 110 -1.74 9.66 0.58
N VAL A 111 -2.59 9.73 -0.44
CA VAL A 111 -3.64 8.74 -0.69
C VAL A 111 -3.39 8.08 -2.03
N TRP A 112 -3.34 6.76 -2.00
CA TRP A 112 -3.17 5.92 -3.17
C TRP A 112 -4.37 5.01 -3.35
N THR A 113 -4.72 4.71 -4.59
CA THR A 113 -5.84 3.84 -4.93
C THR A 113 -5.43 2.83 -5.99
N LYS A 114 -5.95 1.61 -5.86
CA LYS A 114 -5.78 0.55 -6.85
C LYS A 114 -7.15 -0.05 -7.17
N PRO A 115 -7.61 0.03 -8.43
CA PRO A 115 -8.79 -0.69 -8.86
C PRO A 115 -8.60 -2.20 -8.72
N LEU A 116 -9.60 -2.87 -8.19
CA LEU A 116 -9.63 -4.33 -8.03
C LEU A 116 -10.80 -4.92 -8.79
N SER A 117 -10.71 -6.22 -9.05
CA SER A 117 -11.79 -7.00 -9.65
C SER A 117 -13.11 -6.88 -8.86
N GLY A 118 -14.26 -7.03 -9.53
CA GLY A 118 -15.57 -6.93 -8.90
C GLY A 118 -15.94 -5.51 -8.45
N GLY A 119 -15.34 -4.47 -9.04
CA GLY A 119 -15.65 -3.07 -8.73
C GLY A 119 -15.18 -2.60 -7.34
N ARG A 120 -14.29 -3.37 -6.72
CA ARG A 120 -13.62 -2.99 -5.46
C ARG A 120 -12.47 -2.03 -5.70
N VAL A 121 -12.07 -1.31 -4.67
CA VAL A 121 -10.89 -0.42 -4.70
C VAL A 121 -10.07 -0.63 -3.43
N ALA A 122 -8.78 -0.88 -3.57
CA ALA A 122 -7.84 -0.79 -2.45
C ALA A 122 -7.39 0.66 -2.29
N VAL A 123 -7.30 1.12 -1.03
CA VAL A 123 -6.93 2.48 -0.67
C VAL A 123 -5.81 2.43 0.37
N GLY A 124 -4.69 3.07 0.07
CA GLY A 124 -3.62 3.32 1.03
C GLY A 124 -3.67 4.77 1.52
N LEU A 125 -3.84 4.94 2.82
CA LEU A 125 -3.74 6.23 3.50
C LEU A 125 -2.39 6.27 4.19
N PHE A 126 -1.47 7.11 3.71
CA PHE A 126 -0.08 7.14 4.16
C PHE A 126 0.25 8.42 4.91
N ASN A 127 0.93 8.25 6.04
CA ASN A 127 1.52 9.34 6.80
C ASN A 127 3.06 9.21 6.79
N ARG A 128 3.75 10.03 6.00
CA ARG A 128 5.21 10.07 5.94
C ARG A 128 5.85 11.04 6.93
N SER A 129 5.03 11.74 7.72
CA SER A 129 5.50 12.74 8.68
C SER A 129 5.99 12.11 9.99
N TRP A 130 6.71 12.91 10.77
CA TRP A 130 7.25 12.55 12.08
C TRP A 130 6.26 12.64 13.24
N SER A 131 4.99 12.83 12.96
CA SER A 131 3.94 12.92 13.98
C SER A 131 2.69 12.15 13.54
N MET A 132 1.85 11.80 14.50
CA MET A 132 0.55 11.19 14.23
C MET A 132 -0.35 12.16 13.47
N ARG A 133 -0.96 11.72 12.37
CA ARG A 133 -1.79 12.55 11.49
C ARG A 133 -3.08 11.85 11.13
N ASP A 134 -4.10 12.63 10.87
CA ASP A 134 -5.34 12.16 10.25
C ASP A 134 -5.21 12.24 8.74
N VAL A 135 -5.47 11.12 8.06
CA VAL A 135 -5.48 11.03 6.59
C VAL A 135 -6.84 10.53 6.14
N SER A 136 -7.40 11.15 5.13
CA SER A 136 -8.80 10.92 4.72
C SER A 136 -8.92 10.65 3.23
N VAL A 137 -9.98 9.94 2.84
CA VAL A 137 -10.42 9.78 1.45
C VAL A 137 -11.93 10.00 1.36
N ASP A 138 -12.41 10.75 0.37
CA ASP A 138 -13.84 10.80 0.06
C ASP A 138 -14.20 9.59 -0.83
N LEU A 139 -15.12 8.77 -0.35
CA LEU A 139 -15.57 7.59 -1.08
C LEU A 139 -16.16 7.92 -2.46
N LYS A 140 -16.68 9.13 -2.64
CA LYS A 140 -17.20 9.58 -3.94
C LYS A 140 -16.09 9.73 -4.99
N GLU A 141 -14.89 10.17 -4.59
CA GLU A 141 -13.74 10.35 -5.48
C GLU A 141 -13.23 9.02 -6.03
N ILE A 142 -13.47 7.93 -5.29
CA ILE A 142 -13.09 6.57 -5.69
C ILE A 142 -14.26 5.73 -6.20
N GLY A 143 -15.40 6.38 -6.55
CA GLY A 143 -16.53 5.76 -7.25
C GLY A 143 -17.71 5.32 -6.37
N PHE A 144 -17.66 5.49 -5.04
CA PHE A 144 -18.71 5.01 -4.12
C PHE A 144 -19.63 6.14 -3.63
N LYS A 145 -20.44 6.69 -4.54
CA LYS A 145 -21.33 7.85 -4.26
C LYS A 145 -22.38 7.58 -3.17
N ASN A 146 -22.84 6.34 -3.04
CA ASN A 146 -23.91 5.94 -2.13
C ASN A 146 -23.38 5.21 -0.87
N GLY A 147 -22.09 5.36 -0.57
CA GLY A 147 -21.41 4.65 0.49
C GLY A 147 -20.96 3.25 0.08
N ALA A 148 -20.12 2.65 0.93
CA ALA A 148 -19.47 1.38 0.66
C ALA A 148 -19.15 0.64 1.96
N THR A 149 -18.96 -0.66 1.87
CA THR A 149 -18.36 -1.46 2.94
C THR A 149 -16.85 -1.27 2.92
N VAL A 150 -16.26 -1.07 4.09
CA VAL A 150 -14.83 -0.78 4.26
C VAL A 150 -14.20 -1.83 5.17
N ARG A 151 -13.11 -2.44 4.73
CA ARG A 151 -12.32 -3.39 5.49
C ARG A 151 -10.90 -2.85 5.73
N ASP A 152 -10.44 -2.91 6.96
CA ASP A 152 -9.05 -2.61 7.33
C ASP A 152 -8.21 -3.88 7.20
N VAL A 153 -7.28 -3.88 6.26
CA VAL A 153 -6.45 -5.05 5.89
C VAL A 153 -5.45 -5.43 6.98
N TRP A 154 -4.83 -4.43 7.62
CA TRP A 154 -3.84 -4.70 8.66
C TRP A 154 -4.47 -5.15 9.97
N LYS A 155 -5.64 -4.62 10.30
CA LYS A 155 -6.42 -5.05 11.48
C LYS A 155 -7.28 -6.27 11.20
N GLN A 156 -7.42 -6.67 9.93
CA GLN A 156 -8.30 -7.77 9.48
C GLN A 156 -9.72 -7.59 10.02
N THR A 157 -10.22 -6.36 10.01
CA THR A 157 -11.50 -5.98 10.64
C THR A 157 -12.41 -5.27 9.65
N ASP A 158 -13.66 -5.67 9.62
CA ASP A 158 -14.69 -4.96 8.88
C ASP A 158 -15.12 -3.72 9.66
N LEU A 159 -14.95 -2.57 9.02
CA LEU A 159 -15.35 -1.28 9.57
C LEU A 159 -16.84 -0.99 9.33
N GLY A 160 -17.54 -1.91 8.63
CA GLY A 160 -18.93 -1.78 8.22
C GLY A 160 -19.14 -0.79 7.10
N ARG A 161 -20.41 -0.44 6.85
CA ARG A 161 -20.77 0.51 5.79
C ARG A 161 -20.42 1.94 6.20
N ARG A 162 -19.77 2.66 5.29
CA ARG A 162 -19.38 4.07 5.43
C ARG A 162 -19.92 4.88 4.26
N SER A 163 -20.11 6.18 4.46
CA SER A 163 -20.49 7.14 3.42
C SER A 163 -19.73 8.46 3.61
N GLY A 164 -19.48 9.18 2.50
CA GLY A 164 -18.72 10.41 2.51
C GLY A 164 -17.23 10.17 2.79
N VAL A 165 -16.67 10.89 3.73
CA VAL A 165 -15.24 10.87 4.04
C VAL A 165 -14.89 9.77 5.06
N VAL A 166 -13.92 8.95 4.75
CA VAL A 166 -13.31 7.98 5.66
C VAL A 166 -11.97 8.53 6.13
N THR A 167 -11.81 8.68 7.44
CA THR A 167 -10.59 9.21 8.08
C THR A 167 -9.93 8.14 8.94
N SER A 168 -8.63 8.05 8.88
CA SER A 168 -7.82 7.22 9.77
C SER A 168 -6.76 8.06 10.47
N ARG A 169 -6.62 7.85 11.79
CA ARG A 169 -5.52 8.42 12.55
C ARG A 169 -4.31 7.50 12.48
N ILE A 170 -3.26 7.98 11.84
CA ILE A 170 -2.12 7.16 11.42
C ILE A 170 -0.85 7.61 12.15
N PRO A 171 -0.12 6.69 12.77
CA PRO A 171 1.13 7.02 13.45
C PRO A 171 2.21 7.48 12.47
N THR A 172 3.30 8.02 13.01
CA THR A 172 4.51 8.35 12.27
C THR A 172 4.91 7.22 11.34
N HIS A 173 5.20 7.54 10.06
CA HIS A 173 5.64 6.63 9.01
C HIS A 173 4.71 5.45 8.76
N GLY A 174 3.44 5.58 9.18
CA GLY A 174 2.45 4.51 9.12
C GLY A 174 1.53 4.59 7.93
N VAL A 175 0.68 3.58 7.86
CA VAL A 175 -0.33 3.42 6.81
C VAL A 175 -1.61 2.80 7.38
N THR A 176 -2.75 3.17 6.81
CA THR A 176 -3.97 2.37 6.85
C THR A 176 -4.23 1.86 5.43
N LEU A 177 -4.30 0.54 5.27
CA LEU A 177 -4.63 -0.11 4.00
C LEU A 177 -6.06 -0.63 4.09
N LEU A 178 -6.90 -0.14 3.19
CA LEU A 178 -8.33 -0.46 3.16
C LEU A 178 -8.71 -1.17 1.86
N VAL A 179 -9.72 -2.04 1.92
CA VAL A 179 -10.47 -2.49 0.74
C VAL A 179 -11.90 -1.96 0.86
N VAL A 180 -12.34 -1.30 -0.20
CA VAL A 180 -13.67 -0.67 -0.32
C VAL A 180 -14.48 -1.42 -1.36
N SER A 181 -15.73 -1.78 -1.03
CA SER A 181 -16.65 -2.53 -1.89
C SER A 181 -18.10 -2.02 -1.76
N GLN A 182 -18.94 -2.35 -2.75
CA GLN A 182 -20.39 -2.04 -2.70
C GLN A 182 -21.05 -2.75 -1.52
#